data_70b71b3bede3fc861171c22ce0d23314
#
_entry.id   70b71b3bede3fc861171c22ce0d23314
#
_cell.length_a   1.000
_cell.length_b   1.000
_cell.length_c   1.000
_cell.angle_alpha   90.00
_cell.angle_beta   90.00
_cell.angle_gamma   90.00
#
_symmetry.space_group_name_H-M   'P 1'
#
loop_
_entity.id
_entity.type
_entity.pdbx_description
1 polymer ?
#
loop_
_entity_poly.entity_id
_entity_poly.type
_entity_poly.pdbx_seq_one_letter_code
_entity_poly.pdbx_strand_id
1 'polypeptide(L)'
;FYPSKFSKSAILIMDGVGEFATTSIWKGDGNKIELIKKINFPNSIGLLYSAITYYTGFRVNSGEYKVMGLAPYGKPVYKDLILNNLIKVNSDGSFNLNMKYFSFAYSDYMTNDNFHKLFGGPPREPESKITQKEMDIAKSIQVVIEEIVLQLAKTSLSLCKTKNLCLAGGVALNCVANGKVLKNVTNNLWIQPASGDAGGSLGSALYYYYNKLNNKIPKKNEDLMKGSYLGPSFSSDEIKSTLNLFKANYNEHNFNDLKEIVSDQIRNGKVVGWFQGRMEFGPRALGNRSIIGDARNQEMQKIMNLKIKYRESFRPFAPSVLFEKASNYFDLKSSSPYMLLVTEINNNLKINSNSDHFFGIEKLNQIRSKLPAITHVDYSARVQTVHKNTNRRYYDLIKSFYNKTKIPVLINTSFNVRGEPIVCNVKDAYTCFMRTEMDILVINDFVLFKSDQPDFEDKVKWKKIYELD
;
A
#
# COMPACT_ATOMS: atom_id res chain seq x y z
N PHE A 1 15.25 -9.53 -5.67
CA PHE A 1 15.50 -10.83 -6.32
C PHE A 1 15.91 -11.90 -5.31
N TYR A 2 16.95 -11.70 -4.50
CA TYR A 2 17.46 -12.76 -3.59
C TYR A 2 16.41 -13.28 -2.61
N PRO A 3 15.53 -12.47 -1.99
CA PRO A 3 14.48 -13.01 -1.14
C PRO A 3 13.33 -13.68 -1.90
N SER A 4 13.21 -13.48 -3.21
CA SER A 4 12.15 -14.11 -4.01
C SER A 4 12.36 -15.63 -4.12
N LYS A 5 11.30 -16.34 -4.44
CA LYS A 5 11.36 -17.79 -4.71
C LYS A 5 12.02 -18.17 -6.06
N PHE A 6 12.49 -17.19 -6.84
CA PHE A 6 13.00 -17.43 -8.18
C PHE A 6 14.51 -17.63 -8.18
N SER A 7 14.99 -18.71 -8.82
CA SER A 7 16.41 -18.94 -9.09
C SER A 7 16.89 -18.11 -10.30
N LYS A 8 15.98 -17.86 -11.28
CA LYS A 8 16.21 -16.99 -12.43
C LYS A 8 15.01 -16.05 -12.61
N SER A 9 15.27 -14.75 -12.82
CA SER A 9 14.21 -13.75 -12.98
C SER A 9 14.71 -12.56 -13.79
N ALA A 10 13.80 -11.91 -14.52
CA ALA A 10 13.95 -10.51 -14.87
C ALA A 10 13.70 -9.67 -13.59
N ILE A 11 14.46 -8.61 -13.40
CA ILE A 11 14.31 -7.66 -12.30
C ILE A 11 14.09 -6.30 -12.94
N LEU A 12 12.91 -5.74 -12.76
CA LEU A 12 12.55 -4.40 -13.22
C LEU A 12 12.49 -3.48 -12.01
N ILE A 13 13.36 -2.48 -12.03
CA ILE A 13 13.42 -1.44 -11.00
C ILE A 13 12.91 -0.14 -11.63
N MET A 14 11.94 0.49 -10.99
CA MET A 14 11.33 1.75 -11.42
C MET A 14 11.22 2.67 -10.22
N ASP A 15 11.89 3.81 -10.28
CA ASP A 15 12.00 4.70 -9.14
C ASP A 15 11.74 6.18 -9.52
N GLY A 16 11.73 7.06 -8.54
CA GLY A 16 11.84 8.49 -8.74
C GLY A 16 13.24 8.82 -9.25
N VAL A 17 14.22 8.72 -8.37
CA VAL A 17 15.67 8.81 -8.69
C VAL A 17 16.41 7.82 -7.78
N GLY A 18 17.09 6.84 -8.37
CA GLY A 18 18.00 5.94 -7.68
C GLY A 18 19.43 6.32 -8.06
N GLU A 19 20.08 7.16 -7.27
CA GLU A 19 21.37 7.78 -7.61
C GLU A 19 21.35 8.51 -8.96
N PHE A 20 21.50 7.80 -10.07
CA PHE A 20 21.40 8.37 -11.41
C PHE A 20 20.44 7.60 -12.32
N ALA A 21 20.28 6.29 -12.10
CA ALA A 21 19.31 5.49 -12.83
C ALA A 21 17.92 5.65 -12.24
N THR A 22 16.92 5.85 -13.10
CA THR A 22 15.49 5.98 -12.71
C THR A 22 14.68 4.74 -13.04
N THR A 23 15.09 4.02 -14.08
CA THR A 23 14.52 2.73 -14.48
C THR A 23 15.65 1.82 -14.94
N SER A 24 15.63 0.55 -14.50
CA SER A 24 16.64 -0.41 -14.92
C SER A 24 16.09 -1.82 -15.02
N ILE A 25 16.60 -2.57 -15.98
CA ILE A 25 16.30 -3.98 -16.23
C ILE A 25 17.55 -4.79 -15.94
N TRP A 26 17.43 -5.75 -15.05
CA TRP A 26 18.49 -6.64 -14.66
C TRP A 26 18.08 -8.10 -14.84
N LYS A 27 19.04 -8.97 -15.08
CA LYS A 27 18.87 -10.41 -15.07
C LYS A 27 19.47 -10.98 -13.79
N GLY A 28 18.65 -11.63 -12.99
CA GLY A 28 19.09 -12.44 -11.86
C GLY A 28 19.18 -13.91 -12.26
N ASP A 29 20.32 -14.57 -12.01
CA ASP A 29 20.55 -15.98 -12.28
C ASP A 29 21.46 -16.57 -11.20
N GLY A 30 20.92 -17.40 -10.32
CA GLY A 30 21.64 -17.87 -9.14
C GLY A 30 22.16 -16.69 -8.30
N ASN A 31 23.46 -16.68 -8.03
CA ASN A 31 24.12 -15.63 -7.25
C ASN A 31 24.37 -14.34 -8.06
N LYS A 32 24.24 -14.37 -9.37
CA LYS A 32 24.61 -13.25 -10.25
C LYS A 32 23.41 -12.35 -10.53
N ILE A 33 23.66 -11.05 -10.53
CA ILE A 33 22.75 -10.03 -11.02
C ILE A 33 23.52 -9.19 -12.04
N GLU A 34 22.97 -9.11 -13.25
CA GLU A 34 23.59 -8.44 -14.41
C GLU A 34 22.67 -7.32 -14.92
N LEU A 35 23.19 -6.12 -15.11
CA LEU A 35 22.48 -5.02 -15.72
C LEU A 35 22.34 -5.24 -17.23
N ILE A 36 21.10 -5.17 -17.73
CA ILE A 36 20.79 -5.33 -19.16
C ILE A 36 20.55 -3.98 -19.83
N LYS A 37 19.67 -3.15 -19.23
CA LYS A 37 19.36 -1.80 -19.73
C LYS A 37 19.04 -0.87 -18.58
N LYS A 38 19.24 0.46 -18.79
CA LYS A 38 18.82 1.49 -17.84
C LYS A 38 18.39 2.76 -18.55
N ILE A 39 17.53 3.52 -17.90
CA ILE A 39 17.16 4.90 -18.20
C ILE A 39 17.67 5.75 -17.05
N ASN A 40 18.27 6.89 -17.38
CA ASN A 40 18.89 7.76 -16.40
C ASN A 40 18.04 9.03 -16.19
N PHE A 41 18.27 9.69 -15.07
CA PHE A 41 17.79 11.04 -14.77
C PHE A 41 18.14 11.98 -15.94
N PRO A 42 17.26 12.91 -16.35
CA PRO A 42 15.99 13.27 -15.68
C PRO A 42 14.76 12.45 -16.13
N ASN A 43 14.94 11.46 -16.99
CA ASN A 43 13.83 10.66 -17.51
C ASN A 43 13.35 9.67 -16.44
N SER A 44 12.25 9.98 -15.77
CA SER A 44 11.70 9.16 -14.68
C SER A 44 10.18 9.14 -14.71
N ILE A 45 9.60 7.93 -14.73
CA ILE A 45 8.14 7.76 -14.58
C ILE A 45 7.69 8.01 -13.13
N GLY A 46 8.57 7.79 -12.17
CA GLY A 46 8.31 8.14 -10.77
C GLY A 46 8.18 9.66 -10.60
N LEU A 47 9.17 10.44 -11.13
CA LEU A 47 9.09 11.90 -11.08
C LEU A 47 7.95 12.47 -11.92
N LEU A 48 7.59 11.85 -13.04
CA LEU A 48 6.38 12.22 -13.79
C LEU A 48 5.12 12.07 -12.93
N TYR A 49 5.00 10.94 -12.21
CA TYR A 49 3.89 10.71 -11.29
C TYR A 49 3.90 11.69 -10.13
N SER A 50 5.06 11.98 -9.56
CA SER A 50 5.24 12.97 -8.49
C SER A 50 4.94 14.40 -8.95
N ALA A 51 5.26 14.77 -10.21
CA ALA A 51 4.89 16.06 -10.77
C ALA A 51 3.34 16.23 -10.85
N ILE A 52 2.63 15.18 -11.24
CA ILE A 52 1.16 15.18 -11.21
C ILE A 52 0.64 15.17 -9.76
N THR A 53 1.29 14.47 -8.85
CA THR A 53 0.97 14.48 -7.41
C THR A 53 1.05 15.90 -6.86
N TYR A 54 2.14 16.61 -7.14
CA TYR A 54 2.32 18.03 -6.82
C TYR A 54 1.23 18.89 -7.46
N TYR A 55 1.00 18.75 -8.76
CA TYR A 55 0.04 19.56 -9.49
C TYR A 55 -1.41 19.38 -9.00
N THR A 56 -1.76 18.18 -8.55
CA THR A 56 -3.07 17.89 -7.93
C THR A 56 -3.14 18.29 -6.46
N GLY A 57 -2.13 19.01 -5.93
CA GLY A 57 -2.09 19.61 -4.60
C GLY A 57 -1.84 18.60 -3.48
N PHE A 58 -1.17 17.49 -3.78
CA PHE A 58 -0.73 16.51 -2.79
C PHE A 58 0.80 16.60 -2.59
N ARG A 59 1.24 16.26 -1.40
CA ARG A 59 2.66 16.27 -1.05
C ARG A 59 3.41 15.16 -1.79
N VAL A 60 4.53 15.51 -2.43
CA VAL A 60 5.42 14.56 -3.10
C VAL A 60 6.07 13.61 -2.08
N ASN A 61 6.38 12.40 -2.49
CA ASN A 61 6.92 11.28 -1.69
C ASN A 61 5.95 10.69 -0.65
N SER A 62 4.75 11.26 -0.49
CA SER A 62 3.73 10.73 0.40
C SER A 62 2.31 10.78 -0.19
N GLY A 63 2.08 11.56 -1.23
CA GLY A 63 0.77 11.76 -1.86
C GLY A 63 0.50 10.92 -3.11
N GLU A 64 1.49 10.20 -3.64
CA GLU A 64 1.35 9.38 -4.85
C GLU A 64 0.23 8.34 -4.71
N TYR A 65 0.11 7.72 -3.55
CA TYR A 65 -0.97 6.78 -3.29
C TYR A 65 -2.36 7.46 -3.20
N LYS A 66 -2.43 8.79 -2.94
CA LYS A 66 -3.69 9.55 -3.01
C LYS A 66 -4.13 9.75 -4.45
N VAL A 67 -3.18 10.10 -5.34
CA VAL A 67 -3.45 10.19 -6.79
C VAL A 67 -3.92 8.84 -7.32
N MET A 68 -3.28 7.74 -6.93
CA MET A 68 -3.70 6.39 -7.29
C MET A 68 -5.11 6.07 -6.77
N GLY A 69 -5.44 6.47 -5.53
CA GLY A 69 -6.77 6.29 -4.93
C GLY A 69 -7.83 7.23 -5.52
N LEU A 70 -7.44 8.39 -6.07
CA LEU A 70 -8.34 9.35 -6.70
C LEU A 70 -8.68 8.96 -8.15
N ALA A 71 -7.79 8.24 -8.83
CA ALA A 71 -7.91 7.87 -10.23
C ALA A 71 -9.25 7.19 -10.61
N PRO A 72 -9.85 6.29 -9.82
CA PRO A 72 -11.15 5.67 -10.15
C PRO A 72 -12.34 6.62 -10.20
N TYR A 73 -12.22 7.82 -9.66
CA TYR A 73 -13.29 8.84 -9.68
C TYR A 73 -13.30 9.64 -10.98
N GLY A 74 -12.21 9.64 -11.75
CA GLY A 74 -12.03 10.41 -12.96
C GLY A 74 -12.19 9.61 -14.25
N LYS A 75 -12.08 10.35 -15.38
CA LYS A 75 -11.99 9.82 -16.75
C LYS A 75 -10.61 10.16 -17.33
N PRO A 76 -10.03 9.35 -18.24
CA PRO A 76 -8.67 9.56 -18.74
C PRO A 76 -8.62 10.61 -19.89
N VAL A 77 -9.29 11.74 -19.72
CA VAL A 77 -9.44 12.78 -20.76
C VAL A 77 -8.15 13.54 -21.07
N TYR A 78 -7.16 13.51 -20.15
CA TYR A 78 -5.84 14.11 -20.34
C TYR A 78 -4.76 13.13 -20.79
N LYS A 79 -5.12 11.86 -21.11
CA LYS A 79 -4.14 10.83 -21.50
C LYS A 79 -3.31 11.27 -22.70
N ASP A 80 -3.97 11.66 -23.79
CA ASP A 80 -3.30 12.05 -25.03
C ASP A 80 -2.50 13.35 -24.87
N LEU A 81 -2.99 14.27 -24.03
CA LEU A 81 -2.27 15.50 -23.69
C LEU A 81 -0.95 15.17 -22.97
N ILE A 82 -0.94 14.21 -22.06
CA ILE A 82 0.26 13.74 -21.37
C ILE A 82 1.23 13.08 -22.37
N LEU A 83 0.75 12.13 -23.17
CA LEU A 83 1.58 11.39 -24.13
C LEU A 83 2.15 12.27 -25.25
N ASN A 84 1.41 13.29 -25.71
CA ASN A 84 1.86 14.15 -26.79
C ASN A 84 2.79 15.28 -26.33
N ASN A 85 2.76 15.67 -25.04
CA ASN A 85 3.49 16.83 -24.54
C ASN A 85 4.54 16.50 -23.48
N LEU A 86 4.21 15.64 -22.50
CA LEU A 86 5.05 15.44 -21.33
C LEU A 86 6.05 14.29 -21.45
N ILE A 87 5.69 13.24 -22.17
CA ILE A 87 6.49 12.01 -22.25
C ILE A 87 6.36 11.36 -23.64
N LYS A 88 7.50 11.04 -24.24
CA LYS A 88 7.58 10.20 -25.45
C LYS A 88 7.86 8.76 -25.02
N VAL A 89 7.00 7.82 -25.38
CA VAL A 89 7.12 6.39 -25.06
C VAL A 89 7.41 5.61 -26.34
N ASN A 90 8.42 4.74 -26.29
CA ASN A 90 8.79 3.85 -27.39
C ASN A 90 8.08 2.49 -27.26
N SER A 91 8.11 1.69 -28.33
CA SER A 91 7.44 0.37 -28.40
C SER A 91 7.98 -0.66 -27.37
N ASP A 92 9.22 -0.49 -26.90
CA ASP A 92 9.81 -1.33 -25.85
C ASP A 92 9.50 -0.84 -24.41
N GLY A 93 8.73 0.24 -24.28
CA GLY A 93 8.39 0.88 -23.01
C GLY A 93 9.45 1.86 -22.51
N SER A 94 10.58 2.01 -23.19
CA SER A 94 11.53 3.08 -22.88
C SER A 94 10.92 4.44 -23.19
N PHE A 95 11.37 5.48 -22.48
CA PHE A 95 10.73 6.78 -22.55
C PHE A 95 11.70 7.94 -22.34
N ASN A 96 11.29 9.12 -22.76
CA ASN A 96 11.96 10.38 -22.50
C ASN A 96 10.93 11.42 -22.06
N LEU A 97 11.24 12.17 -21.00
CA LEU A 97 10.44 13.30 -20.56
C LEU A 97 10.76 14.55 -21.36
N ASN A 98 9.77 15.36 -21.64
CA ASN A 98 9.95 16.69 -22.21
C ASN A 98 10.20 17.70 -21.08
N MET A 99 11.45 17.93 -20.78
CA MET A 99 11.89 18.77 -19.64
C MET A 99 11.44 20.24 -19.73
N LYS A 100 10.87 20.67 -20.87
CA LYS A 100 10.26 22.00 -21.00
C LYS A 100 9.14 22.26 -19.97
N TYR A 101 8.50 21.20 -19.45
CA TYR A 101 7.35 21.28 -18.56
C TYR A 101 7.68 21.08 -17.09
N PHE A 102 8.91 20.67 -16.77
CA PHE A 102 9.28 20.25 -15.42
C PHE A 102 10.36 21.15 -14.84
N SER A 103 10.31 21.38 -13.52
CA SER A 103 11.29 22.19 -12.78
C SER A 103 12.14 21.36 -11.81
N PHE A 104 11.78 20.12 -11.52
CA PHE A 104 12.41 19.29 -10.49
C PHE A 104 13.91 19.04 -10.67
N ALA A 105 14.48 19.35 -11.85
CA ALA A 105 15.92 19.22 -12.09
C ALA A 105 16.74 20.43 -11.59
N TYR A 106 16.09 21.57 -11.29
CA TYR A 106 16.78 22.82 -10.97
C TYR A 106 16.03 23.71 -9.96
N SER A 107 14.91 23.24 -9.40
CA SER A 107 14.05 23.99 -8.48
C SER A 107 13.41 23.07 -7.46
N ASP A 108 12.91 23.63 -6.37
CA ASP A 108 12.10 22.94 -5.35
C ASP A 108 10.67 22.66 -5.83
N TYR A 109 10.26 23.17 -6.98
CA TYR A 109 8.97 22.92 -7.61
C TYR A 109 9.06 21.77 -8.61
N MET A 110 8.00 20.97 -8.71
CA MET A 110 7.94 19.85 -9.66
C MET A 110 7.59 20.31 -11.08
N THR A 111 6.77 21.34 -11.22
CA THR A 111 6.18 21.83 -12.48
C THR A 111 6.42 23.33 -12.66
N ASN A 112 6.28 23.82 -13.90
CA ASN A 112 6.48 25.23 -14.25
C ASN A 112 5.27 25.81 -15.02
N ASP A 113 5.35 27.08 -15.43
CA ASP A 113 4.27 27.77 -16.13
C ASP A 113 3.84 27.11 -17.44
N ASN A 114 4.76 26.43 -18.16
CA ASN A 114 4.38 25.69 -19.37
C ASN A 114 3.48 24.51 -19.01
N PHE A 115 3.77 23.81 -17.93
CA PHE A 115 2.92 22.74 -17.41
C PHE A 115 1.55 23.30 -16.97
N HIS A 116 1.57 24.44 -16.25
CA HIS A 116 0.33 25.07 -15.77
C HIS A 116 -0.57 25.50 -16.94
N LYS A 117 0.01 26.09 -18.00
CA LYS A 117 -0.73 26.45 -19.22
C LYS A 117 -1.31 25.24 -19.93
N LEU A 118 -0.57 24.12 -19.95
CA LEU A 118 -0.98 22.88 -20.60
C LEU A 118 -2.24 22.29 -19.95
N PHE A 119 -2.36 22.38 -18.63
CA PHE A 119 -3.51 21.89 -17.86
C PHE A 119 -4.53 23.00 -17.50
N GLY A 120 -4.38 24.21 -18.01
CA GLY A 120 -5.34 25.31 -17.88
C GLY A 120 -5.38 25.94 -16.49
N GLY A 121 -4.21 26.12 -15.84
CA GLY A 121 -4.08 26.86 -14.56
C GLY A 121 -2.99 26.35 -13.65
N PRO A 122 -2.76 26.99 -12.50
CA PRO A 122 -1.76 26.61 -11.53
C PRO A 122 -2.09 25.28 -10.83
N PRO A 123 -1.13 24.71 -10.06
CA PRO A 123 -1.39 23.58 -9.18
C PRO A 123 -2.55 23.88 -8.21
N ARG A 124 -3.30 22.84 -7.85
CA ARG A 124 -4.33 22.95 -6.81
C ARG A 124 -3.66 23.27 -5.46
N GLU A 125 -4.19 24.26 -4.76
CA GLU A 125 -3.75 24.56 -3.40
C GLU A 125 -3.97 23.36 -2.47
N PRO A 126 -2.98 22.99 -1.63
CA PRO A 126 -3.14 21.92 -0.65
C PRO A 126 -4.41 22.10 0.19
N GLU A 127 -5.07 21.00 0.54
CA GLU A 127 -6.32 20.94 1.34
C GLU A 127 -7.53 21.67 0.74
N SER A 128 -7.42 22.34 -0.42
CA SER A 128 -8.58 22.88 -1.12
C SER A 128 -9.48 21.78 -1.69
N LYS A 129 -10.68 22.13 -2.13
CA LYS A 129 -11.65 21.19 -2.70
C LYS A 129 -11.08 20.49 -3.94
N ILE A 130 -11.14 19.16 -3.98
CA ILE A 130 -10.82 18.34 -5.17
C ILE A 130 -11.99 18.45 -6.15
N THR A 131 -11.69 18.79 -7.39
CA THR A 131 -12.68 18.93 -8.47
C THR A 131 -12.59 17.77 -9.46
N GLN A 132 -13.48 17.74 -10.46
CA GLN A 132 -13.43 16.73 -11.51
C GLN A 132 -12.12 16.79 -12.30
N LYS A 133 -11.50 17.96 -12.43
CA LYS A 133 -10.22 18.16 -13.11
C LYS A 133 -9.10 17.32 -12.46
N GLU A 134 -8.93 17.39 -11.14
CA GLU A 134 -7.91 16.61 -10.41
C GLU A 134 -8.19 15.11 -10.51
N MET A 135 -9.44 14.68 -10.47
CA MET A 135 -9.83 13.28 -10.65
C MET A 135 -9.48 12.77 -12.05
N ASP A 136 -9.76 13.57 -13.08
CA ASP A 136 -9.48 13.22 -14.48
C ASP A 136 -7.98 13.22 -14.79
N ILE A 137 -7.23 14.13 -14.21
CA ILE A 137 -5.76 14.15 -14.29
C ILE A 137 -5.17 12.91 -13.60
N ALA A 138 -5.65 12.57 -12.39
CA ALA A 138 -5.23 11.38 -11.66
C ALA A 138 -5.52 10.09 -12.45
N LYS A 139 -6.70 10.00 -13.08
CA LYS A 139 -7.04 8.85 -13.95
C LYS A 139 -6.13 8.79 -15.17
N SER A 140 -5.86 9.93 -15.79
CA SER A 140 -5.06 10.00 -17.01
C SER A 140 -3.62 9.56 -16.77
N ILE A 141 -2.96 10.09 -15.74
CA ILE A 141 -1.59 9.66 -15.41
C ILE A 141 -1.55 8.20 -14.97
N GLN A 142 -2.54 7.72 -14.22
CA GLN A 142 -2.58 6.32 -13.82
C GLN A 142 -2.63 5.38 -15.02
N VAL A 143 -3.45 5.68 -16.04
CA VAL A 143 -3.51 4.90 -17.29
C VAL A 143 -2.18 4.94 -18.04
N VAL A 144 -1.55 6.10 -18.17
CA VAL A 144 -0.24 6.24 -18.82
C VAL A 144 0.84 5.40 -18.12
N ILE A 145 0.92 5.46 -16.80
CA ILE A 145 1.89 4.67 -16.03
C ILE A 145 1.62 3.16 -16.17
N GLU A 146 0.37 2.73 -16.13
CA GLU A 146 0.01 1.33 -16.32
C GLU A 146 0.48 0.80 -17.68
N GLU A 147 0.29 1.56 -18.76
CA GLU A 147 0.72 1.18 -20.10
C GLU A 147 2.25 1.06 -20.21
N ILE A 148 2.99 2.02 -19.65
CA ILE A 148 4.45 2.00 -19.62
C ILE A 148 4.97 0.81 -18.80
N VAL A 149 4.44 0.59 -17.60
CA VAL A 149 4.84 -0.52 -16.72
C VAL A 149 4.56 -1.87 -17.37
N LEU A 150 3.42 -2.04 -18.02
CA LEU A 150 3.09 -3.27 -18.76
C LEU A 150 4.10 -3.54 -19.88
N GLN A 151 4.46 -2.52 -20.65
CA GLN A 151 5.40 -2.65 -21.75
C GLN A 151 6.82 -2.93 -21.24
N LEU A 152 7.29 -2.21 -20.22
CA LEU A 152 8.59 -2.47 -19.57
C LEU A 152 8.66 -3.90 -18.99
N ALA A 153 7.58 -4.39 -18.38
CA ALA A 153 7.51 -5.74 -17.85
C ALA A 153 7.65 -6.80 -18.96
N LYS A 154 6.95 -6.64 -20.10
CA LYS A 154 7.08 -7.52 -21.27
C LYS A 154 8.49 -7.50 -21.84
N THR A 155 9.07 -6.31 -22.02
CA THR A 155 10.44 -6.12 -22.50
C THR A 155 11.46 -6.77 -21.58
N SER A 156 11.30 -6.60 -20.25
CA SER A 156 12.20 -7.21 -19.26
C SER A 156 12.20 -8.74 -19.35
N LEU A 157 11.02 -9.35 -19.45
CA LEU A 157 10.90 -10.81 -19.59
C LEU A 157 11.52 -11.32 -20.88
N SER A 158 11.32 -10.60 -22.00
CA SER A 158 11.88 -10.93 -23.30
C SER A 158 13.41 -10.85 -23.29
N LEU A 159 13.98 -9.74 -22.83
CA LEU A 159 15.44 -9.53 -22.76
C LEU A 159 16.14 -10.54 -21.85
N CYS A 160 15.54 -10.86 -20.71
CA CYS A 160 16.10 -11.81 -19.74
C CYS A 160 15.78 -13.29 -20.09
N LYS A 161 14.98 -13.55 -21.11
CA LYS A 161 14.53 -14.89 -21.53
C LYS A 161 14.02 -15.72 -20.35
N THR A 162 13.00 -15.19 -19.63
CA THR A 162 12.40 -15.83 -18.47
C THR A 162 10.93 -15.45 -18.35
N LYS A 163 10.14 -16.22 -17.58
CA LYS A 163 8.74 -15.92 -17.25
C LYS A 163 8.59 -15.30 -15.84
N ASN A 164 9.69 -15.27 -15.06
CA ASN A 164 9.69 -14.78 -13.69
C ASN A 164 10.07 -13.29 -13.67
N LEU A 165 9.31 -12.49 -12.96
CA LEU A 165 9.52 -11.05 -12.82
C LEU A 165 9.59 -10.66 -11.35
N CYS A 166 10.66 -9.94 -10.99
CA CYS A 166 10.77 -9.22 -9.73
C CYS A 166 10.62 -7.72 -9.98
N LEU A 167 9.80 -7.04 -9.15
CA LEU A 167 9.66 -5.59 -9.18
C LEU A 167 10.27 -4.96 -7.93
N ALA A 168 10.94 -3.82 -8.13
CA ALA A 168 11.49 -2.96 -7.07
C ALA A 168 11.49 -1.48 -7.53
N GLY A 169 11.92 -0.57 -6.64
CA GLY A 169 11.83 0.88 -6.82
C GLY A 169 10.48 1.41 -6.31
N GLY A 170 10.40 2.72 -6.04
CA GLY A 170 9.20 3.36 -5.49
C GLY A 170 7.95 3.17 -6.34
N VAL A 171 8.08 3.12 -7.67
CA VAL A 171 6.95 2.89 -8.60
C VAL A 171 6.37 1.47 -8.45
N ALA A 172 7.13 0.49 -7.95
CA ALA A 172 6.61 -0.84 -7.63
C ALA A 172 5.60 -0.85 -6.46
N LEU A 173 5.39 0.27 -5.78
CA LEU A 173 4.29 0.48 -4.83
C LEU A 173 2.95 0.81 -5.52
N ASN A 174 2.95 1.05 -6.84
CA ASN A 174 1.72 1.23 -7.60
C ASN A 174 1.01 -0.12 -7.79
N CYS A 175 0.22 -0.48 -6.79
CA CYS A 175 -0.46 -1.78 -6.72
C CYS A 175 -1.50 -1.97 -7.85
N VAL A 176 -2.00 -0.91 -8.48
CA VAL A 176 -2.93 -0.99 -9.61
C VAL A 176 -2.17 -1.46 -10.86
N ALA A 177 -1.02 -0.84 -11.17
CA ALA A 177 -0.16 -1.28 -12.27
C ALA A 177 0.33 -2.72 -12.03
N ASN A 178 0.72 -3.07 -10.81
CA ASN A 178 1.15 -4.42 -10.45
C ASN A 178 0.05 -5.47 -10.68
N GLY A 179 -1.20 -5.17 -10.32
CA GLY A 179 -2.34 -6.06 -10.58
C GLY A 179 -2.53 -6.31 -12.08
N LYS A 180 -2.35 -5.28 -12.91
CA LYS A 180 -2.39 -5.41 -14.38
C LYS A 180 -1.22 -6.21 -14.94
N VAL A 181 -0.02 -6.07 -14.39
CA VAL A 181 1.13 -6.91 -14.77
C VAL A 181 0.85 -8.37 -14.46
N LEU A 182 0.32 -8.67 -13.28
CA LEU A 182 -0.06 -10.04 -12.90
C LEU A 182 -1.12 -10.63 -13.85
N LYS A 183 -2.13 -9.85 -14.20
CA LYS A 183 -3.24 -10.30 -15.06
C LYS A 183 -2.86 -10.46 -16.53
N ASN A 184 -2.00 -9.56 -17.07
CA ASN A 184 -1.82 -9.42 -18.52
C ASN A 184 -0.40 -9.78 -19.02
N VAL A 185 0.59 -9.95 -18.12
CA VAL A 185 1.99 -10.15 -18.51
C VAL A 185 2.54 -11.46 -17.98
N THR A 186 2.50 -11.71 -16.68
CA THR A 186 3.02 -12.94 -16.08
C THR A 186 2.37 -13.28 -14.75
N ASN A 187 2.06 -14.58 -14.55
CA ASN A 187 1.61 -15.11 -13.25
C ASN A 187 2.77 -15.33 -12.26
N ASN A 188 4.02 -15.25 -12.72
CA ASN A 188 5.23 -15.43 -11.91
C ASN A 188 5.78 -14.06 -11.50
N LEU A 189 5.01 -13.31 -10.73
CA LEU A 189 5.36 -11.98 -10.23
C LEU A 189 5.75 -12.05 -8.75
N TRP A 190 6.87 -11.41 -8.39
CA TRP A 190 7.25 -11.14 -7.02
C TRP A 190 7.59 -9.65 -6.88
N ILE A 191 7.10 -9.02 -5.83
CA ILE A 191 7.30 -7.59 -5.58
C ILE A 191 7.97 -7.46 -4.22
N GLN A 192 9.08 -6.73 -4.15
CA GLN A 192 9.75 -6.43 -2.87
C GLN A 192 8.80 -5.63 -1.97
N PRO A 193 8.46 -6.12 -0.76
CA PRO A 193 7.55 -5.40 0.13
C PRO A 193 8.08 -4.01 0.55
N ALA A 194 9.39 -3.87 0.74
CA ALA A 194 10.07 -2.60 0.97
C ALA A 194 10.72 -2.11 -0.35
N SER A 195 9.92 -1.94 -1.40
CA SER A 195 10.44 -1.68 -2.76
C SER A 195 11.06 -0.30 -2.96
N GLY A 196 10.76 0.68 -2.11
CA GLY A 196 11.43 1.99 -2.10
C GLY A 196 12.78 1.95 -1.37
N ASP A 197 13.29 3.11 -0.97
CA ASP A 197 14.62 3.30 -0.38
C ASP A 197 14.89 2.44 0.85
N ALA A 198 13.87 2.17 1.67
CA ALA A 198 14.00 1.32 2.86
C ALA A 198 14.56 -0.08 2.54
N GLY A 199 14.26 -0.64 1.37
CA GLY A 199 14.76 -1.94 0.93
C GLY A 199 16.21 -1.91 0.45
N GLY A 200 16.80 -0.75 0.21
CA GLY A 200 18.18 -0.59 -0.26
C GLY A 200 19.20 -1.19 0.71
N SER A 201 19.01 -1.02 2.02
CA SER A 201 19.88 -1.60 3.05
C SER A 201 19.92 -3.13 2.99
N LEU A 202 18.74 -3.77 2.92
CA LEU A 202 18.63 -5.23 2.77
C LEU A 202 19.22 -5.69 1.42
N GLY A 203 18.91 -4.97 0.34
CA GLY A 203 19.38 -5.28 -1.00
C GLY A 203 20.90 -5.23 -1.10
N SER A 204 21.55 -4.21 -0.54
CA SER A 204 23.00 -4.05 -0.49
C SER A 204 23.67 -5.17 0.30
N ALA A 205 23.14 -5.51 1.47
CA ALA A 205 23.67 -6.61 2.30
C ALA A 205 23.57 -7.96 1.57
N LEU A 206 22.42 -8.27 0.95
CA LEU A 206 22.22 -9.52 0.21
C LEU A 206 23.05 -9.57 -1.08
N TYR A 207 23.19 -8.44 -1.78
CA TYR A 207 24.05 -8.36 -2.95
C TYR A 207 25.50 -8.65 -2.60
N TYR A 208 26.02 -8.01 -1.54
CA TYR A 208 27.39 -8.29 -1.09
C TYR A 208 27.56 -9.75 -0.68
N TYR A 209 26.66 -10.27 0.16
CA TYR A 209 26.73 -11.62 0.68
C TYR A 209 26.68 -12.70 -0.40
N TYR A 210 25.73 -12.61 -1.34
CA TYR A 210 25.54 -13.63 -2.37
C TYR A 210 26.38 -13.38 -3.63
N ASN A 211 26.42 -12.16 -4.12
CA ASN A 211 27.10 -11.87 -5.38
C ASN A 211 28.61 -11.68 -5.20
N LYS A 212 29.03 -10.89 -4.22
CA LYS A 212 30.46 -10.57 -4.01
C LYS A 212 31.19 -11.67 -3.27
N LEU A 213 30.64 -12.16 -2.16
CA LEU A 213 31.24 -13.26 -1.38
C LEU A 213 30.93 -14.65 -1.93
N ASN A 214 30.08 -14.74 -2.96
CA ASN A 214 29.68 -15.97 -3.63
C ASN A 214 29.12 -17.05 -2.69
N ASN A 215 28.44 -16.65 -1.60
CA ASN A 215 27.82 -17.56 -0.66
C ASN A 215 26.65 -18.29 -1.32
N LYS A 216 26.38 -19.53 -0.84
CA LYS A 216 25.31 -20.37 -1.37
C LYS A 216 23.93 -19.76 -1.04
N ILE A 217 23.10 -19.57 -2.08
CA ILE A 217 21.70 -19.18 -1.88
C ILE A 217 20.92 -20.38 -1.33
N PRO A 218 20.09 -20.21 -0.29
CA PRO A 218 19.18 -21.27 0.15
C PRO A 218 18.29 -21.77 -0.98
N LYS A 219 17.84 -23.02 -0.92
CA LYS A 219 16.86 -23.55 -1.89
C LYS A 219 15.63 -22.67 -1.91
N LYS A 220 15.30 -22.13 -3.09
CA LYS A 220 14.23 -21.15 -3.27
C LYS A 220 12.87 -21.81 -3.50
N ASN A 221 12.33 -22.44 -2.47
CA ASN A 221 10.96 -22.96 -2.51
C ASN A 221 9.96 -21.99 -1.84
N GLU A 222 10.48 -20.98 -1.11
CA GLU A 222 9.69 -20.08 -0.28
C GLU A 222 10.13 -18.63 -0.46
N ASP A 223 9.23 -17.72 -0.09
CA ASP A 223 9.52 -16.29 0.02
C ASP A 223 10.32 -16.03 1.30
N LEU A 224 11.59 -15.63 1.14
CA LEU A 224 12.50 -15.40 2.27
C LEU A 224 12.21 -14.11 3.04
N MET A 225 11.34 -13.22 2.53
CA MET A 225 10.85 -12.08 3.32
C MET A 225 9.93 -12.50 4.47
N LYS A 226 9.44 -13.75 4.48
CA LYS A 226 8.65 -14.33 5.57
C LYS A 226 7.49 -13.44 6.04
N GLY A 227 6.73 -12.89 5.11
CA GLY A 227 5.64 -11.97 5.40
C GLY A 227 6.10 -10.55 5.74
N SER A 228 7.40 -10.26 5.62
CA SER A 228 8.01 -8.96 5.94
C SER A 228 8.06 -8.61 7.44
N TYR A 229 7.84 -9.57 8.33
CA TYR A 229 7.87 -9.38 9.80
C TYR A 229 9.32 -9.41 10.34
N LEU A 230 10.12 -8.40 9.96
CA LEU A 230 11.57 -8.35 10.24
C LEU A 230 11.94 -7.23 11.22
N GLY A 231 11.00 -6.35 11.57
CA GLY A 231 11.21 -5.22 12.48
C GLY A 231 11.21 -5.61 13.96
N PRO A 232 11.15 -4.64 14.89
CA PRO A 232 11.21 -4.87 16.33
C PRO A 232 9.97 -5.62 16.86
N SER A 233 10.19 -6.33 17.98
CA SER A 233 9.17 -6.96 18.81
C SER A 233 9.46 -6.67 20.28
N PHE A 234 8.47 -6.85 21.15
CA PHE A 234 8.53 -6.53 22.56
C PHE A 234 8.09 -7.73 23.41
N SER A 235 8.78 -7.99 24.50
CA SER A 235 8.42 -9.00 25.50
C SER A 235 7.21 -8.56 26.32
N SER A 236 6.57 -9.52 27.00
CA SER A 236 5.46 -9.21 27.91
C SER A 236 5.84 -8.25 29.02
N ASP A 237 7.08 -8.35 29.55
CA ASP A 237 7.56 -7.47 30.61
C ASP A 237 7.80 -6.04 30.12
N GLU A 238 8.34 -5.86 28.90
CA GLU A 238 8.49 -4.53 28.28
C GLU A 238 7.13 -3.89 28.02
N ILE A 239 6.13 -4.69 27.57
CA ILE A 239 4.77 -4.23 27.35
C ILE A 239 4.13 -3.80 28.66
N LYS A 240 4.15 -4.64 29.71
CA LYS A 240 3.61 -4.34 31.04
C LYS A 240 4.28 -3.10 31.65
N SER A 241 5.60 -3.03 31.60
CA SER A 241 6.35 -1.87 32.09
C SER A 241 5.89 -0.58 31.42
N THR A 242 5.76 -0.60 30.08
CA THR A 242 5.31 0.58 29.33
C THR A 242 3.85 0.95 29.64
N LEU A 243 2.94 -0.01 29.70
CA LEU A 243 1.53 0.24 30.02
C LEU A 243 1.36 0.79 31.44
N ASN A 244 2.13 0.29 32.40
CA ASN A 244 2.11 0.76 33.78
C ASN A 244 2.59 2.22 33.91
N LEU A 245 3.57 2.66 33.09
CA LEU A 245 3.99 4.08 33.06
C LEU A 245 2.84 5.01 32.65
N PHE A 246 1.93 4.53 31.81
CA PHE A 246 0.72 5.26 31.41
C PHE A 246 -0.46 5.06 32.37
N LYS A 247 -0.30 4.26 33.43
CA LYS A 247 -1.40 3.82 34.32
C LYS A 247 -2.56 3.20 33.51
N ALA A 248 -2.24 2.53 32.41
CA ALA A 248 -3.22 1.94 31.52
C ALA A 248 -3.94 0.76 32.17
N ASN A 249 -5.26 0.68 31.99
CA ASN A 249 -6.05 -0.48 32.39
C ASN A 249 -6.03 -1.52 31.28
N TYR A 250 -5.59 -2.72 31.60
CA TYR A 250 -5.50 -3.84 30.65
C TYR A 250 -5.86 -5.18 31.29
N ASN A 251 -6.36 -6.10 30.46
CA ASN A 251 -6.57 -7.50 30.82
C ASN A 251 -5.62 -8.37 30.01
N GLU A 252 -4.98 -9.33 30.67
CA GLU A 252 -4.13 -10.32 30.03
C GLU A 252 -4.95 -11.58 29.72
N HIS A 253 -4.89 -12.06 28.48
CA HIS A 253 -5.62 -13.24 28.03
C HIS A 253 -4.69 -14.21 27.33
N ASN A 254 -4.96 -15.52 27.44
CA ASN A 254 -4.36 -16.45 26.50
C ASN A 254 -4.91 -16.20 25.09
N PHE A 255 -4.17 -16.59 24.07
CA PHE A 255 -4.53 -16.24 22.69
C PHE A 255 -5.84 -16.88 22.22
N ASN A 256 -6.23 -18.04 22.76
CA ASN A 256 -7.49 -18.67 22.37
C ASN A 256 -8.70 -17.85 22.80
N ASP A 257 -8.69 -17.32 24.01
CA ASP A 257 -9.75 -16.44 24.50
C ASP A 257 -9.68 -15.07 23.83
N LEU A 258 -8.46 -14.51 23.69
CA LEU A 258 -8.25 -13.20 23.07
C LEU A 258 -8.83 -13.12 21.66
N LYS A 259 -8.54 -14.10 20.78
CA LYS A 259 -9.07 -14.08 19.41
C LYS A 259 -10.60 -14.15 19.37
N GLU A 260 -11.24 -14.84 20.32
CA GLU A 260 -12.70 -14.91 20.41
C GLU A 260 -13.28 -13.55 20.86
N ILE A 261 -12.69 -12.94 21.92
CA ILE A 261 -13.09 -11.60 22.40
C ILE A 261 -12.96 -10.59 21.25
N VAL A 262 -11.79 -10.52 20.62
CA VAL A 262 -11.50 -9.51 19.58
C VAL A 262 -12.40 -9.72 18.35
N SER A 263 -12.60 -10.97 17.91
CA SER A 263 -13.48 -11.25 16.76
C SER A 263 -14.95 -10.91 17.03
N ASP A 264 -15.44 -11.06 18.27
CA ASP A 264 -16.78 -10.63 18.66
C ASP A 264 -16.90 -9.10 18.65
N GLN A 265 -15.90 -8.39 19.16
CA GLN A 265 -15.88 -6.93 19.14
C GLN A 265 -15.88 -6.39 17.71
N ILE A 266 -15.06 -6.96 16.80
CA ILE A 266 -15.06 -6.57 15.39
C ILE A 266 -16.42 -6.84 14.75
N ARG A 267 -17.05 -8.01 15.01
CA ARG A 267 -18.38 -8.37 14.53
C ARG A 267 -19.45 -7.37 14.99
N ASN A 268 -19.29 -6.80 16.17
CA ASN A 268 -20.16 -5.79 16.75
C ASN A 268 -19.83 -4.35 16.29
N GLY A 269 -19.00 -4.21 15.24
CA GLY A 269 -18.68 -2.91 14.63
C GLY A 269 -17.60 -2.10 15.33
N LYS A 270 -16.87 -2.70 16.28
CA LYS A 270 -15.77 -2.04 17.00
C LYS A 270 -14.50 -1.99 16.15
N VAL A 271 -13.73 -0.91 16.32
CA VAL A 271 -12.44 -0.70 15.65
C VAL A 271 -11.30 -1.05 16.60
N VAL A 272 -10.40 -1.91 16.15
CA VAL A 272 -9.33 -2.47 16.96
C VAL A 272 -7.97 -2.03 16.45
N GLY A 273 -7.15 -1.40 17.31
CA GLY A 273 -5.71 -1.29 17.14
C GLY A 273 -5.06 -2.64 17.45
N TRP A 274 -4.38 -3.22 16.45
CA TRP A 274 -3.81 -4.57 16.52
C TRP A 274 -2.29 -4.50 16.41
N PHE A 275 -1.60 -4.67 17.55
CA PHE A 275 -0.15 -4.61 17.68
C PHE A 275 0.37 -5.97 18.13
N GLN A 276 1.06 -6.68 17.24
CA GLN A 276 1.46 -8.07 17.45
C GLN A 276 2.91 -8.31 17.02
N GLY A 277 3.62 -9.14 17.74
CA GLY A 277 4.94 -9.69 17.37
C GLY A 277 5.88 -8.69 16.69
N ARG A 278 6.60 -9.13 15.66
CA ARG A 278 7.56 -8.29 14.94
C ARG A 278 6.85 -7.34 13.96
N MET A 279 7.31 -6.08 13.92
CA MET A 279 6.82 -5.07 12.98
C MET A 279 7.15 -5.47 11.53
N GLU A 280 6.32 -5.04 10.61
CA GLU A 280 6.54 -5.16 9.18
C GLU A 280 7.74 -4.31 8.72
N PHE A 281 8.57 -4.85 7.83
CA PHE A 281 9.62 -4.12 7.11
C PHE A 281 9.11 -3.69 5.74
N GLY A 282 8.73 -2.42 5.63
CA GLY A 282 8.10 -1.84 4.43
C GLY A 282 6.94 -0.90 4.78
N PRO A 283 6.34 -0.25 3.77
CA PRO A 283 5.36 0.82 3.98
C PRO A 283 3.92 0.32 4.28
N ARG A 284 3.70 -1.00 4.33
CA ARG A 284 2.36 -1.57 4.51
C ARG A 284 2.21 -2.26 5.85
N ALA A 285 1.09 -2.01 6.52
CA ALA A 285 0.65 -2.81 7.66
C ALA A 285 0.05 -4.13 7.16
N LEU A 286 0.57 -5.24 7.65
CA LEU A 286 0.24 -6.59 7.18
C LEU A 286 -0.29 -7.49 8.32
N GLY A 287 -0.83 -6.89 9.38
CA GLY A 287 -1.45 -7.60 10.49
C GLY A 287 -0.59 -7.66 11.76
N ASN A 288 0.47 -6.83 11.87
CA ASN A 288 1.24 -6.70 13.11
C ASN A 288 1.28 -5.26 13.65
N ARG A 289 1.13 -4.25 12.80
CA ARG A 289 0.96 -2.83 13.17
C ARG A 289 -0.25 -2.30 12.41
N SER A 290 -1.44 -2.80 12.74
CA SER A 290 -2.66 -2.62 11.96
C SER A 290 -3.78 -2.00 12.79
N ILE A 291 -4.65 -1.25 12.13
CA ILE A 291 -6.00 -0.96 12.60
C ILE A 291 -6.94 -1.83 11.77
N ILE A 292 -7.78 -2.61 12.45
CA ILE A 292 -8.67 -3.59 11.83
C ILE A 292 -10.13 -3.31 12.17
N GLY A 293 -11.02 -3.70 11.25
CA GLY A 293 -12.47 -3.51 11.40
C GLY A 293 -13.27 -4.43 10.50
N ASP A 294 -14.60 -4.36 10.61
CA ASP A 294 -15.52 -5.19 9.84
C ASP A 294 -15.70 -4.68 8.42
N ALA A 295 -15.30 -5.47 7.43
CA ALA A 295 -15.43 -5.13 6.01
C ALA A 295 -16.89 -5.09 5.51
N ARG A 296 -17.83 -5.71 6.23
CA ARG A 296 -19.26 -5.76 5.89
C ARG A 296 -20.01 -4.50 6.31
N ASN A 297 -19.47 -3.76 7.28
CA ASN A 297 -20.12 -2.58 7.83
C ASN A 297 -20.01 -1.39 6.86
N GLN A 298 -21.15 -0.91 6.40
CA GLN A 298 -21.26 0.21 5.44
C GLN A 298 -20.66 1.51 5.96
N GLU A 299 -20.85 1.81 7.25
CA GLU A 299 -20.35 3.05 7.87
C GLU A 299 -18.87 2.98 8.24
N MET A 300 -18.27 1.77 8.22
CA MET A 300 -16.91 1.57 8.73
C MET A 300 -15.87 2.41 7.97
N GLN A 301 -16.01 2.56 6.66
CA GLN A 301 -15.11 3.39 5.86
C GLN A 301 -15.14 4.85 6.34
N LYS A 302 -16.32 5.40 6.59
CA LYS A 302 -16.52 6.76 7.09
C LYS A 302 -15.98 6.92 8.51
N ILE A 303 -16.33 6.00 9.40
CA ILE A 303 -15.86 6.00 10.79
C ILE A 303 -14.34 6.00 10.83
N MET A 304 -13.70 5.06 10.16
CA MET A 304 -12.24 4.93 10.21
C MET A 304 -11.52 6.10 9.52
N ASN A 305 -12.03 6.66 8.42
CA ASN A 305 -11.41 7.82 7.78
C ASN A 305 -11.53 9.08 8.63
N LEU A 306 -12.71 9.39 9.18
CA LEU A 306 -12.97 10.65 9.85
C LEU A 306 -12.52 10.65 11.33
N LYS A 307 -12.76 9.54 12.06
CA LYS A 307 -12.61 9.48 13.51
C LYS A 307 -11.27 8.88 13.96
N ILE A 308 -10.58 8.19 13.08
CA ILE A 308 -9.32 7.49 13.41
C ILE A 308 -8.17 8.00 12.55
N LYS A 309 -8.34 8.03 11.23
CA LYS A 309 -7.27 8.45 10.31
C LYS A 309 -7.22 9.96 10.09
N TYR A 310 -8.29 10.70 10.41
CA TYR A 310 -8.41 12.16 10.19
C TYR A 310 -7.99 12.56 8.76
N ARG A 311 -8.54 11.89 7.77
CA ARG A 311 -8.14 12.03 6.37
C ARG A 311 -9.33 12.07 5.41
N GLU A 312 -9.06 12.28 4.14
CA GLU A 312 -10.04 12.38 3.07
C GLU A 312 -10.90 11.10 2.94
N SER A 313 -12.20 11.27 2.80
CA SER A 313 -13.18 10.16 2.76
C SER A 313 -13.09 9.30 1.50
N PHE A 314 -12.53 9.81 0.39
CA PHE A 314 -12.44 9.09 -0.87
C PHE A 314 -11.45 7.90 -0.84
N ARG A 315 -10.60 7.83 0.18
CA ARG A 315 -9.57 6.79 0.29
C ARG A 315 -10.18 5.46 0.72
N PRO A 316 -10.01 4.37 -0.08
CA PRO A 316 -10.50 3.06 0.29
C PRO A 316 -9.63 2.43 1.39
N PHE A 317 -10.18 1.44 2.06
CA PHE A 317 -9.41 0.55 2.95
C PHE A 317 -9.08 -0.75 2.24
N ALA A 318 -7.97 -1.36 2.63
CA ALA A 318 -7.51 -2.63 2.10
C ALA A 318 -8.12 -3.82 2.87
N PRO A 319 -8.51 -4.91 2.20
CA PRO A 319 -8.88 -6.15 2.85
C PRO A 319 -7.68 -7.01 3.20
N SER A 320 -7.75 -7.69 4.36
CA SER A 320 -6.99 -8.90 4.65
C SER A 320 -7.94 -10.10 4.60
N VAL A 321 -7.57 -11.13 3.86
CA VAL A 321 -8.39 -12.33 3.63
C VAL A 321 -7.58 -13.60 3.88
N LEU A 322 -8.21 -14.66 4.40
CA LEU A 322 -7.58 -15.98 4.48
C LEU A 322 -7.18 -16.45 3.08
N PHE A 323 -5.93 -16.85 2.89
CA PHE A 323 -5.39 -17.20 1.57
C PHE A 323 -6.24 -18.23 0.83
N GLU A 324 -6.64 -19.31 1.50
CA GLU A 324 -7.45 -20.40 0.93
C GLU A 324 -8.88 -19.99 0.58
N LYS A 325 -9.30 -18.79 0.98
CA LYS A 325 -10.63 -18.21 0.66
C LYS A 325 -10.55 -17.03 -0.31
N ALA A 326 -9.35 -16.55 -0.62
CA ALA A 326 -9.17 -15.30 -1.38
C ALA A 326 -9.85 -15.34 -2.76
N SER A 327 -9.73 -16.44 -3.48
CA SER A 327 -10.34 -16.62 -4.81
C SER A 327 -11.87 -16.64 -4.82
N ASN A 328 -12.52 -16.87 -3.67
CA ASN A 328 -13.98 -16.80 -3.56
C ASN A 328 -14.51 -15.36 -3.47
N TYR A 329 -13.63 -14.42 -3.13
CA TYR A 329 -13.98 -13.00 -2.91
C TYR A 329 -13.35 -12.05 -3.93
N PHE A 330 -12.19 -12.39 -4.47
CA PHE A 330 -11.41 -11.55 -5.35
C PHE A 330 -10.97 -12.31 -6.62
N ASP A 331 -10.89 -11.63 -7.76
CA ASP A 331 -10.28 -12.18 -9.01
C ASP A 331 -8.76 -12.30 -8.84
N LEU A 332 -8.36 -13.13 -7.88
CA LEU A 332 -6.97 -13.33 -7.48
C LEU A 332 -6.64 -14.82 -7.48
N LYS A 333 -5.79 -15.24 -8.43
CA LYS A 333 -5.34 -16.63 -8.60
C LYS A 333 -4.00 -16.93 -7.91
N SER A 334 -3.36 -15.93 -7.32
CA SER A 334 -2.04 -16.02 -6.70
C SER A 334 -2.02 -15.44 -5.29
N SER A 335 -0.94 -15.70 -4.56
CA SER A 335 -0.69 -15.09 -3.26
C SER A 335 -0.40 -13.59 -3.38
N SER A 336 -0.94 -12.79 -2.46
CA SER A 336 -0.69 -11.35 -2.31
C SER A 336 -0.36 -11.03 -0.84
N PRO A 337 0.75 -11.52 -0.28
CA PRO A 337 1.02 -11.38 1.15
C PRO A 337 1.37 -9.95 1.55
N TYR A 338 1.82 -9.10 0.62
CA TYR A 338 2.38 -7.78 0.88
C TYR A 338 1.45 -6.62 0.54
N MET A 339 0.17 -6.88 0.21
CA MET A 339 -0.81 -5.83 -0.11
C MET A 339 -0.33 -4.91 -1.27
N LEU A 340 0.33 -5.49 -2.27
CA LEU A 340 0.91 -4.79 -3.43
C LEU A 340 0.22 -5.12 -4.76
N LEU A 341 -0.96 -5.74 -4.70
CA LEU A 341 -1.79 -6.09 -5.85
C LEU A 341 -3.21 -5.54 -5.66
N VAL A 342 -3.69 -4.84 -6.67
CA VAL A 342 -5.11 -4.48 -6.81
C VAL A 342 -5.76 -5.44 -7.78
N THR A 343 -6.93 -5.94 -7.40
CA THR A 343 -7.75 -6.82 -8.23
C THR A 343 -9.23 -6.48 -8.03
N GLU A 344 -10.11 -6.96 -8.90
CA GLU A 344 -11.55 -6.80 -8.76
C GLU A 344 -12.11 -7.77 -7.70
N ILE A 345 -13.20 -7.35 -7.05
CA ILE A 345 -14.04 -8.28 -6.29
C ILE A 345 -14.82 -9.19 -7.25
N ASN A 346 -15.15 -10.40 -6.81
CA ASN A 346 -15.92 -11.34 -7.61
C ASN A 346 -17.35 -10.84 -7.89
N ASN A 347 -17.90 -11.18 -9.04
CA ASN A 347 -19.21 -10.70 -9.48
C ASN A 347 -20.35 -11.04 -8.54
N ASN A 348 -20.30 -12.19 -7.83
CA ASN A 348 -21.30 -12.59 -6.84
C ASN A 348 -21.37 -11.71 -5.58
N LEU A 349 -20.37 -10.84 -5.40
CA LEU A 349 -20.30 -9.85 -4.32
C LEU A 349 -20.73 -8.47 -4.77
N LYS A 350 -20.74 -8.21 -6.10
CA LYS A 350 -21.16 -6.91 -6.64
C LYS A 350 -22.68 -6.73 -6.45
N ILE A 351 -23.07 -5.53 -6.09
CA ILE A 351 -24.46 -5.11 -6.00
C ILE A 351 -24.69 -4.16 -7.15
N ASN A 352 -25.67 -4.48 -8.00
CA ASN A 352 -26.09 -3.58 -9.08
C ASN A 352 -26.75 -2.36 -8.45
N SER A 353 -26.00 -1.29 -8.36
CA SER A 353 -26.52 0.03 -8.04
C SER A 353 -26.82 0.76 -9.35
N ASN A 354 -27.94 1.51 -9.44
CA ASN A 354 -28.17 2.46 -10.53
C ASN A 354 -27.08 3.54 -10.48
N SER A 355 -25.93 3.22 -11.10
CA SER A 355 -24.68 3.98 -10.99
C SER A 355 -24.68 5.29 -11.78
N ASP A 356 -25.67 5.50 -12.66
CA ASP A 356 -25.64 6.56 -13.67
C ASP A 356 -25.94 7.96 -13.11
N HIS A 357 -26.36 8.05 -11.84
CA HIS A 357 -26.73 9.33 -11.20
C HIS A 357 -25.61 9.98 -10.35
N PHE A 358 -24.49 9.26 -10.12
CA PHE A 358 -23.41 9.76 -9.26
C PHE A 358 -22.13 10.00 -10.04
N PHE A 359 -21.56 11.19 -9.89
CA PHE A 359 -20.32 11.60 -10.56
C PHE A 359 -19.23 11.95 -9.54
N GLY A 360 -17.97 11.73 -9.93
CA GLY A 360 -16.83 12.09 -9.10
C GLY A 360 -16.91 11.47 -7.68
N ILE A 361 -16.67 12.28 -6.67
CA ILE A 361 -16.62 11.85 -5.26
C ILE A 361 -17.99 11.36 -4.74
N GLU A 362 -19.10 11.79 -5.32
CA GLU A 362 -20.45 11.36 -4.91
C GLU A 362 -20.64 9.84 -5.04
N LYS A 363 -19.86 9.18 -5.91
CA LYS A 363 -19.82 7.72 -6.02
C LYS A 363 -19.52 7.01 -4.68
N LEU A 364 -18.93 7.69 -3.70
CA LEU A 364 -18.72 7.14 -2.35
C LEU A 364 -20.01 6.73 -1.65
N ASN A 365 -21.10 7.45 -1.90
CA ASN A 365 -22.38 7.24 -1.22
C ASN A 365 -23.12 5.98 -1.71
N GLN A 366 -22.60 5.30 -2.73
CA GLN A 366 -23.21 4.10 -3.29
C GLN A 366 -22.73 2.83 -2.57
N ILE A 367 -23.68 1.97 -2.19
CA ILE A 367 -23.38 0.59 -1.81
C ILE A 367 -23.20 -0.22 -3.09
N ARG A 368 -21.97 -0.67 -3.37
CA ARG A 368 -21.63 -1.38 -4.60
C ARG A 368 -21.27 -2.84 -4.40
N SER A 369 -21.15 -3.27 -3.14
CA SER A 369 -20.80 -4.66 -2.85
C SER A 369 -21.28 -5.11 -1.47
N LYS A 370 -21.25 -6.44 -1.23
CA LYS A 370 -21.46 -7.05 0.09
C LYS A 370 -20.31 -6.78 1.09
N LEU A 371 -19.21 -6.19 0.63
CA LEU A 371 -18.06 -5.74 1.42
C LEU A 371 -17.79 -4.24 1.15
N PRO A 372 -18.72 -3.35 1.53
CA PRO A 372 -18.71 -1.96 1.10
C PRO A 372 -17.47 -1.20 1.60
N ALA A 373 -16.98 -1.53 2.79
CA ALA A 373 -15.88 -0.78 3.41
C ALA A 373 -14.52 -0.99 2.73
N ILE A 374 -14.37 -2.05 1.90
CA ILE A 374 -13.10 -2.39 1.22
C ILE A 374 -13.20 -2.35 -0.31
N THR A 375 -14.37 -2.07 -0.85
CA THR A 375 -14.60 -2.05 -2.29
C THR A 375 -14.54 -0.62 -2.82
N HIS A 376 -13.57 -0.36 -3.69
CA HIS A 376 -13.43 0.94 -4.32
C HIS A 376 -14.56 1.21 -5.35
N VAL A 377 -14.68 2.46 -5.84
CA VAL A 377 -15.76 2.88 -6.75
C VAL A 377 -15.73 2.18 -8.12
N ASP A 378 -14.62 1.57 -8.47
CA ASP A 378 -14.42 0.74 -9.68
C ASP A 378 -14.48 -0.77 -9.40
N TYR A 379 -15.04 -1.17 -8.25
CA TYR A 379 -15.10 -2.56 -7.77
C TYR A 379 -13.74 -3.21 -7.48
N SER A 380 -12.67 -2.45 -7.43
CA SER A 380 -11.35 -2.95 -7.09
C SER A 380 -11.09 -2.97 -5.59
N ALA A 381 -10.09 -3.77 -5.17
CA ALA A 381 -9.57 -3.80 -3.81
C ALA A 381 -8.07 -4.13 -3.83
N ARG A 382 -7.30 -3.54 -2.90
CA ARG A 382 -5.89 -3.84 -2.68
C ARG A 382 -5.75 -4.95 -1.65
N VAL A 383 -5.61 -6.19 -2.13
CA VAL A 383 -5.79 -7.39 -1.32
C VAL A 383 -4.50 -7.81 -0.61
N GLN A 384 -4.65 -8.16 0.68
CA GLN A 384 -3.66 -8.95 1.42
C GLN A 384 -4.19 -10.37 1.62
N THR A 385 -3.43 -11.38 1.18
CA THR A 385 -3.68 -12.78 1.56
C THR A 385 -2.89 -13.12 2.84
N VAL A 386 -3.60 -13.62 3.85
CA VAL A 386 -3.00 -14.00 5.14
C VAL A 386 -2.80 -15.50 5.18
N HIS A 387 -1.53 -15.91 5.39
CA HIS A 387 -1.12 -17.31 5.40
C HIS A 387 -0.86 -17.79 6.83
N LYS A 388 -1.32 -18.99 7.14
CA LYS A 388 -1.20 -19.61 8.46
C LYS A 388 0.25 -19.78 8.93
N ASN A 389 1.17 -20.06 8.01
CA ASN A 389 2.58 -20.31 8.29
C ASN A 389 3.42 -19.03 8.43
N THR A 390 2.95 -17.87 7.94
CA THR A 390 3.69 -16.59 8.05
C THR A 390 3.18 -15.70 9.16
N ASN A 391 1.85 -15.64 9.39
CA ASN A 391 1.25 -14.88 10.50
C ASN A 391 0.11 -15.67 11.13
N ARG A 392 0.45 -16.59 12.03
CA ARG A 392 -0.49 -17.50 12.67
C ARG A 392 -1.54 -16.77 13.51
N ARG A 393 -1.13 -15.76 14.30
CA ARG A 393 -2.04 -15.04 15.19
C ARG A 393 -3.09 -14.25 14.40
N TYR A 394 -2.68 -13.53 13.36
CA TYR A 394 -3.60 -12.77 12.52
C TYR A 394 -4.49 -13.69 11.68
N TYR A 395 -3.95 -14.80 11.18
CA TYR A 395 -4.73 -15.84 10.50
C TYR A 395 -5.82 -16.42 11.42
N ASP A 396 -5.48 -16.80 12.65
CA ASP A 396 -6.43 -17.40 13.59
C ASP A 396 -7.49 -16.40 14.04
N LEU A 397 -7.17 -15.10 14.16
CA LEU A 397 -8.16 -14.05 14.40
C LEU A 397 -9.17 -13.93 13.24
N ILE A 398 -8.68 -13.86 11.98
CA ILE A 398 -9.59 -13.82 10.82
C ILE A 398 -10.41 -15.11 10.73
N LYS A 399 -9.83 -16.25 11.11
CA LYS A 399 -10.53 -17.54 11.14
C LYS A 399 -11.64 -17.58 12.20
N SER A 400 -11.41 -17.03 13.40
CA SER A 400 -12.45 -16.90 14.44
C SER A 400 -13.57 -15.98 13.94
N PHE A 401 -13.25 -14.83 13.35
CA PHE A 401 -14.24 -13.94 12.73
C PHE A 401 -15.04 -14.64 11.61
N TYR A 402 -14.36 -15.41 10.74
CA TYR A 402 -15.01 -16.21 9.70
C TYR A 402 -15.97 -17.25 10.25
N ASN A 403 -15.61 -17.94 11.32
CA ASN A 403 -16.48 -18.94 11.95
C ASN A 403 -17.82 -18.33 12.41
N LYS A 404 -17.78 -17.09 12.92
CA LYS A 404 -18.94 -16.34 13.43
C LYS A 404 -19.76 -15.66 12.34
N THR A 405 -19.11 -15.18 11.29
CA THR A 405 -19.74 -14.31 10.28
C THR A 405 -19.89 -14.94 8.90
N LYS A 406 -19.20 -16.04 8.65
CA LYS A 406 -19.02 -16.69 7.34
C LYS A 406 -18.29 -15.81 6.30
N ILE A 407 -17.66 -14.72 6.74
CA ILE A 407 -16.89 -13.81 5.90
C ILE A 407 -15.43 -13.81 6.38
N PRO A 408 -14.46 -14.31 5.59
CA PRO A 408 -13.05 -14.41 5.97
C PRO A 408 -12.25 -13.14 5.65
N VAL A 409 -12.88 -11.97 5.76
CA VAL A 409 -12.31 -10.67 5.31
C VAL A 409 -12.45 -9.64 6.42
N LEU A 410 -11.33 -9.02 6.79
CA LEU A 410 -11.27 -7.85 7.65
C LEU A 410 -10.72 -6.64 6.89
N ILE A 411 -11.10 -5.44 7.31
CA ILE A 411 -10.36 -4.22 6.97
C ILE A 411 -8.98 -4.31 7.62
N ASN A 412 -7.94 -3.91 6.87
CA ASN A 412 -6.59 -3.71 7.39
C ASN A 412 -6.01 -2.38 6.90
N THR A 413 -5.65 -1.50 7.81
CA THR A 413 -4.93 -0.27 7.51
C THR A 413 -3.77 -0.07 8.50
N SER A 414 -2.81 0.77 8.15
CA SER A 414 -1.65 1.08 9.01
C SER A 414 -2.08 1.63 10.37
N PHE A 415 -1.39 1.24 11.43
CA PHE A 415 -1.64 1.75 12.77
C PHE A 415 -0.91 3.08 12.94
N ASN A 416 -1.59 4.18 12.59
CA ASN A 416 -1.15 5.57 12.71
C ASN A 416 -2.32 6.51 12.44
N VAL A 417 -2.19 7.78 12.74
CA VAL A 417 -3.02 8.86 12.20
C VAL A 417 -2.42 9.41 10.90
N ARG A 418 -3.08 10.39 10.26
CA ARG A 418 -2.58 11.07 9.07
C ARG A 418 -1.25 11.79 9.37
N GLY A 419 -0.25 11.63 8.49
CA GLY A 419 1.08 12.22 8.62
C GLY A 419 2.00 11.55 9.64
N GLU A 420 1.46 10.71 10.53
CA GLU A 420 2.23 9.96 11.52
C GLU A 420 2.89 8.73 10.87
N PRO A 421 4.16 8.39 11.20
CA PRO A 421 4.73 7.09 10.89
C PRO A 421 3.90 5.94 11.50
N ILE A 422 4.00 4.74 10.93
CA ILE A 422 3.37 3.55 11.56
C ILE A 422 3.98 3.36 12.95
N VAL A 423 3.14 3.13 13.96
CA VAL A 423 3.59 2.90 15.34
C VAL A 423 4.64 1.80 15.39
N CYS A 424 5.78 2.09 16.02
CA CYS A 424 6.89 1.16 16.08
C CYS A 424 6.90 0.39 17.41
N ASN A 425 6.66 1.07 18.53
CA ASN A 425 6.76 0.54 19.88
C ASN A 425 5.43 0.64 20.64
N VAL A 426 5.41 0.13 21.87
CA VAL A 426 4.23 0.08 22.74
C VAL A 426 3.73 1.49 23.11
N LYS A 427 4.67 2.43 23.36
CA LYS A 427 4.35 3.82 23.67
C LYS A 427 3.62 4.49 22.49
N ASP A 428 4.14 4.31 21.26
CA ASP A 428 3.50 4.87 20.07
C ASP A 428 2.09 4.31 19.89
N ALA A 429 1.93 2.98 20.08
CA ALA A 429 0.65 2.30 19.94
C ALA A 429 -0.39 2.81 20.97
N TYR A 430 -0.01 2.92 22.23
CA TYR A 430 -0.90 3.44 23.28
C TYR A 430 -1.24 4.91 23.03
N THR A 431 -0.24 5.72 22.69
CA THR A 431 -0.44 7.14 22.39
C THR A 431 -1.39 7.35 21.19
N CYS A 432 -1.17 6.64 20.09
CA CYS A 432 -2.05 6.71 18.93
C CYS A 432 -3.47 6.21 19.26
N PHE A 433 -3.59 5.15 20.05
CA PHE A 433 -4.88 4.66 20.54
C PHE A 433 -5.60 5.75 21.33
N MET A 434 -4.95 6.40 22.29
CA MET A 434 -5.57 7.42 23.13
C MET A 434 -5.95 8.68 22.36
N ARG A 435 -5.24 9.05 21.29
CA ARG A 435 -5.51 10.18 20.39
C ARG A 435 -6.67 9.99 19.42
N THR A 436 -7.17 8.75 19.27
CA THR A 436 -8.17 8.41 18.26
C THR A 436 -9.44 7.82 18.88
N GLU A 437 -10.48 7.66 18.09
CA GLU A 437 -11.72 7.00 18.51
C GLU A 437 -11.69 5.47 18.25
N MET A 438 -10.52 4.83 18.32
CA MET A 438 -10.46 3.36 18.37
C MET A 438 -11.11 2.85 19.66
N ASP A 439 -11.90 1.79 19.55
CA ASP A 439 -12.60 1.21 20.70
C ASP A 439 -11.69 0.36 21.58
N ILE A 440 -10.78 -0.39 20.95
CA ILE A 440 -9.95 -1.40 21.60
C ILE A 440 -8.52 -1.32 21.08
N LEU A 441 -7.56 -1.51 21.98
CA LEU A 441 -6.16 -1.75 21.64
C LEU A 441 -5.77 -3.15 22.11
N VAL A 442 -5.16 -3.92 21.21
CA VAL A 442 -4.60 -5.25 21.52
C VAL A 442 -3.10 -5.21 21.30
N ILE A 443 -2.32 -5.43 22.35
CA ILE A 443 -0.85 -5.52 22.31
C ILE A 443 -0.44 -6.92 22.76
N ASN A 444 -0.03 -7.78 21.84
CA ASN A 444 0.20 -9.21 22.07
C ASN A 444 -0.97 -9.86 22.81
N ASP A 445 -0.81 -10.21 24.09
CA ASP A 445 -1.80 -10.89 24.91
C ASP A 445 -2.63 -9.92 25.79
N PHE A 446 -2.40 -8.62 25.65
CA PHE A 446 -3.04 -7.58 26.46
C PHE A 446 -4.16 -6.89 25.67
N VAL A 447 -5.35 -6.81 26.26
CA VAL A 447 -6.52 -6.14 25.71
C VAL A 447 -6.87 -4.92 26.57
N LEU A 448 -7.00 -3.77 25.89
CA LEU A 448 -7.34 -2.50 26.51
C LEU A 448 -8.64 -1.97 25.86
N PHE A 449 -9.66 -1.68 26.64
CA PHE A 449 -10.86 -0.99 26.17
C PHE A 449 -10.71 0.50 26.37
N LYS A 450 -11.13 1.30 25.40
CA LYS A 450 -11.04 2.77 25.46
C LYS A 450 -11.82 3.32 26.64
N SER A 451 -13.00 2.78 26.92
CA SER A 451 -13.87 3.19 28.02
C SER A 451 -13.24 3.09 29.41
N ASP A 452 -12.28 2.18 29.54
CA ASP A 452 -11.69 1.82 30.83
C ASP A 452 -10.36 2.60 31.08
N GLN A 453 -9.89 3.37 30.08
CA GLN A 453 -8.62 4.06 30.21
C GLN A 453 -8.75 5.32 31.04
N PRO A 454 -7.69 5.66 31.82
CA PRO A 454 -7.61 6.93 32.52
C PRO A 454 -7.59 8.10 31.54
N ASP A 455 -7.91 9.31 32.04
CA ASP A 455 -7.77 10.53 31.27
C ASP A 455 -6.35 10.64 30.72
N PHE A 456 -6.28 10.93 29.43
CA PHE A 456 -5.00 11.05 28.72
C PHE A 456 -4.71 12.53 28.42
N GLU A 457 -3.84 13.11 29.22
CA GLU A 457 -3.33 14.46 29.00
C GLU A 457 -2.26 14.44 27.91
N ASP A 458 -2.64 14.76 26.66
CA ASP A 458 -1.68 14.91 25.58
C ASP A 458 -1.01 16.28 25.63
N LYS A 459 0.19 16.34 26.23
CA LYS A 459 1.00 17.55 26.30
C LYS A 459 1.48 18.07 24.95
N VAL A 460 1.27 17.27 23.90
CA VAL A 460 1.75 17.52 22.54
C VAL A 460 0.59 17.89 21.65
N LYS A 461 0.63 19.06 21.01
CA LYS A 461 -0.36 19.45 19.97
C LYS A 461 -0.07 18.66 18.68
N TRP A 462 -0.23 17.34 18.74
CA TRP A 462 0.18 16.39 17.70
C TRP A 462 -0.40 16.73 16.30
N LYS A 463 -1.62 17.28 16.21
CA LYS A 463 -2.21 17.73 14.94
C LYS A 463 -1.42 18.83 14.23
N LYS A 464 -0.50 19.52 14.96
CA LYS A 464 0.40 20.53 14.39
C LYS A 464 1.79 20.00 14.10
N ILE A 465 2.15 18.81 14.63
CA ILE A 465 3.46 18.17 14.41
C ILE A 465 3.49 17.37 13.12
N TYR A 466 2.42 16.66 12.85
CA TYR A 466 2.30 15.89 11.63
C TYR A 466 1.81 16.79 10.50
N GLU A 467 2.73 17.12 9.61
CA GLU A 467 2.36 17.86 8.39
C GLU A 467 1.34 17.07 7.59
N LEU A 468 0.35 17.78 7.07
CA LEU A 468 -0.66 17.19 6.22
C LEU A 468 0.00 16.74 4.90
N ASP A 469 -0.21 15.49 4.55
CA ASP A 469 0.31 14.82 3.35
C ASP A 469 -0.63 14.98 2.14
#